data_188031db96bc043910ab8634f833d653
#
_entry.id   188031db96bc043910ab8634f833d653
#
_cell.length_a   1.000
_cell.length_b   1.000
_cell.length_c   1.000
_cell.angle_alpha   90.00
_cell.angle_beta   90.00
_cell.angle_gamma   90.00
#
_symmetry.space_group_name_H-M   'P 1'
#
loop_
_entity.id
_entity.type
_entity.pdbx_description
1 polymer ?
#
loop_
_entity_poly.entity_id
_entity_poly.type
_entity_poly.pdbx_seq_one_letter_code
_entity_poly.pdbx_strand_id
1 'polypeptide(L)'
;MTNTIEALPLGASVGVIGAGTMGEGIAQVLLQSGYQVLLFDQSSSSAIRAEASIEARLARLVEKGILSSQEKNRALASLQVVSTLEAFHKTELVIEAIVENLEVKQTLFKRLEEIVNNETILASNTSSISITAIGSALAHPERLAGWHFFNPAPLMKLVEVVSGLATDPAIAETLYKTAEACGKTPVHTASTPGFIVNRVARPFYAEALRVMQESKAYVADIDQLFRESGNFKMGPFELMDLIGNDVNYSVTESVWQAFYYDARFTPSLIQKSYVDAGFYGRKTGRGFYRYEKESGGALRKVIADQREVTKKSVSQSVLPAIRLNQLSPFYTAWIERFNRAGVEPHLIETISEESAPFMTIGEAECFITKGITATEMA
;
A
#
# COMPACT_ATOMS: atom_id res chain seq x y z
N MET A 1 4.54 -22.48 31.25
CA MET A 1 4.55 -22.91 29.83
C MET A 1 4.12 -21.71 29.01
N THR A 2 5.03 -21.09 28.30
CA THR A 2 4.68 -20.01 27.37
C THR A 2 3.95 -20.66 26.20
N ASN A 3 2.61 -20.48 26.12
CA ASN A 3 1.87 -20.89 24.92
C ASN A 3 2.47 -20.13 23.74
N THR A 4 3.18 -20.85 22.89
CA THR A 4 3.68 -20.28 21.63
C THR A 4 2.48 -20.04 20.74
N ILE A 5 2.22 -18.77 20.42
CA ILE A 5 1.16 -18.40 19.48
C ILE A 5 1.62 -18.82 18.09
N GLU A 6 0.79 -19.54 17.37
CA GLU A 6 1.09 -20.10 16.05
C GLU A 6 0.24 -19.44 14.95
N ALA A 7 0.65 -19.63 13.72
CA ALA A 7 -0.15 -19.29 12.54
C ALA A 7 -1.44 -20.13 12.52
N LEU A 8 -2.43 -19.70 11.76
CA LEU A 8 -3.58 -20.55 11.43
C LEU A 8 -3.08 -21.88 10.82
N PRO A 9 -3.68 -23.02 11.20
CA PRO A 9 -3.26 -24.31 10.68
C PRO A 9 -3.46 -24.37 9.16
N LEU A 10 -2.56 -25.08 8.47
CA LEU A 10 -2.72 -25.32 7.04
C LEU A 10 -4.05 -26.02 6.76
N GLY A 11 -4.76 -25.57 5.74
CA GLY A 11 -6.09 -26.07 5.41
C GLY A 11 -7.22 -25.40 6.21
N ALA A 12 -6.92 -24.46 7.12
CA ALA A 12 -7.93 -23.65 7.79
C ALA A 12 -8.84 -22.93 6.77
N SER A 13 -10.10 -22.77 7.13
CA SER A 13 -11.08 -22.09 6.29
C SER A 13 -11.05 -20.59 6.55
N VAL A 14 -10.81 -19.80 5.50
CA VAL A 14 -10.71 -18.34 5.55
C VAL A 14 -11.78 -17.72 4.67
N GLY A 15 -12.59 -16.87 5.25
CA GLY A 15 -13.55 -16.04 4.54
C GLY A 15 -12.88 -14.78 3.98
N VAL A 16 -13.12 -14.48 2.71
CA VAL A 16 -12.75 -13.20 2.09
C VAL A 16 -14.00 -12.49 1.61
N ILE A 17 -14.26 -11.30 2.14
CA ILE A 17 -15.44 -10.49 1.82
C ILE A 17 -15.02 -9.28 1.01
N GLY A 18 -15.60 -9.16 -0.19
CA GLY A 18 -15.20 -8.20 -1.22
C GLY A 18 -14.36 -8.89 -2.29
N ALA A 19 -14.87 -8.93 -3.51
CA ALA A 19 -14.21 -9.56 -4.67
C ALA A 19 -13.64 -8.51 -5.64
N GLY A 20 -13.25 -7.35 -5.10
CA GLY A 20 -12.50 -6.32 -5.83
C GLY A 20 -11.01 -6.68 -5.92
N THR A 21 -10.22 -5.75 -6.46
CA THR A 21 -8.77 -5.94 -6.69
C THR A 21 -8.02 -6.47 -5.47
N MET A 22 -8.32 -5.94 -4.27
CA MET A 22 -7.66 -6.39 -3.05
C MET A 22 -8.16 -7.76 -2.61
N GLY A 23 -9.48 -7.97 -2.53
CA GLY A 23 -10.02 -9.26 -2.07
C GLY A 23 -9.63 -10.43 -2.96
N GLU A 24 -9.68 -10.26 -4.30
CA GLU A 24 -9.20 -11.31 -5.21
C GLU A 24 -7.70 -11.57 -5.08
N GLY A 25 -6.91 -10.54 -4.81
CA GLY A 25 -5.47 -10.67 -4.58
C GLY A 25 -5.15 -11.38 -3.26
N ILE A 26 -5.86 -11.06 -2.18
CA ILE A 26 -5.74 -11.69 -0.87
C ILE A 26 -6.19 -13.15 -0.96
N ALA A 27 -7.32 -13.42 -1.60
CA ALA A 27 -7.80 -14.79 -1.84
C ALA A 27 -6.73 -15.61 -2.58
N GLN A 28 -6.11 -15.07 -3.63
CA GLN A 28 -5.01 -15.74 -4.33
C GLN A 28 -3.83 -16.06 -3.40
N VAL A 29 -3.40 -15.12 -2.55
CA VAL A 29 -2.30 -15.35 -1.58
C VAL A 29 -2.63 -16.52 -0.65
N LEU A 30 -3.83 -16.50 -0.07
CA LEU A 30 -4.29 -17.57 0.85
C LEU A 30 -4.36 -18.93 0.17
N LEU A 31 -4.91 -19.00 -1.04
CA LEU A 31 -4.97 -20.23 -1.84
C LEU A 31 -3.60 -20.81 -2.15
N GLN A 32 -2.65 -19.96 -2.56
CA GLN A 32 -1.27 -20.40 -2.83
C GLN A 32 -0.54 -20.86 -1.57
N SER A 33 -0.98 -20.37 -0.40
CA SER A 33 -0.44 -20.77 0.90
C SER A 33 -1.11 -22.01 1.51
N GLY A 34 -2.10 -22.61 0.81
CA GLY A 34 -2.73 -23.86 1.22
C GLY A 34 -3.95 -23.72 2.14
N TYR A 35 -4.53 -22.54 2.25
CA TYR A 35 -5.78 -22.29 2.95
C TYR A 35 -7.00 -22.61 2.08
N GLN A 36 -8.13 -22.95 2.70
CA GLN A 36 -9.43 -23.02 2.03
C GLN A 36 -10.05 -21.63 2.05
N VAL A 37 -10.49 -21.14 0.90
CA VAL A 37 -11.01 -19.77 0.77
C VAL A 37 -12.46 -19.78 0.37
N LEU A 38 -13.31 -19.18 1.19
CA LEU A 38 -14.68 -18.82 0.88
C LEU A 38 -14.70 -17.36 0.42
N LEU A 39 -15.00 -17.11 -0.86
CA LEU A 39 -15.05 -15.75 -1.43
C LEU A 39 -16.49 -15.29 -1.58
N PHE A 40 -16.79 -14.16 -0.98
CA PHE A 40 -18.10 -13.49 -1.06
C PHE A 40 -17.99 -12.07 -1.59
N ASP A 41 -18.95 -11.68 -2.41
CA ASP A 41 -19.22 -10.30 -2.74
C ASP A 41 -20.72 -10.08 -2.84
N GLN A 42 -21.20 -8.90 -2.46
CA GLN A 42 -22.61 -8.54 -2.57
C GLN A 42 -23.09 -8.64 -4.02
N SER A 43 -22.20 -8.37 -5.00
CA SER A 43 -22.43 -8.60 -6.41
C SER A 43 -21.91 -9.99 -6.80
N SER A 44 -22.81 -10.96 -6.98
CA SER A 44 -22.45 -12.30 -7.42
C SER A 44 -21.61 -12.30 -8.70
N SER A 45 -21.86 -11.36 -9.62
CA SER A 45 -21.07 -11.22 -10.86
C SER A 45 -19.64 -10.78 -10.57
N SER A 46 -19.40 -10.02 -9.50
CA SER A 46 -18.03 -9.64 -9.08
C SER A 46 -17.28 -10.83 -8.53
N ALA A 47 -17.91 -11.64 -7.69
CA ALA A 47 -17.30 -12.84 -7.15
C ALA A 47 -16.92 -13.86 -8.24
N ILE A 48 -17.80 -14.08 -9.23
CA ILE A 48 -17.52 -14.97 -10.38
C ILE A 48 -16.37 -14.41 -11.24
N ARG A 49 -16.34 -13.10 -11.47
CA ARG A 49 -15.21 -12.48 -12.22
C ARG A 49 -13.89 -12.60 -11.46
N ALA A 50 -13.92 -12.47 -10.12
CA ALA A 50 -12.73 -12.65 -9.30
C ALA A 50 -12.19 -14.09 -9.36
N GLU A 51 -13.05 -15.10 -9.29
CA GLU A 51 -12.69 -16.50 -9.49
C GLU A 51 -11.98 -16.71 -10.82
N ALA A 52 -12.58 -16.28 -11.93
CA ALA A 52 -11.97 -16.39 -13.25
C ALA A 52 -10.64 -15.61 -13.37
N SER A 53 -10.55 -14.45 -12.72
CA SER A 53 -9.32 -13.64 -12.66
C SER A 53 -8.20 -14.36 -11.88
N ILE A 54 -8.53 -14.98 -10.75
CA ILE A 54 -7.59 -15.78 -9.95
C ILE A 54 -7.10 -16.97 -10.79
N GLU A 55 -8.00 -17.71 -11.44
CA GLU A 55 -7.63 -18.84 -12.29
C GLU A 55 -6.68 -18.42 -13.41
N ALA A 56 -6.99 -17.33 -14.13
CA ALA A 56 -6.15 -16.81 -15.20
C ALA A 56 -4.75 -16.40 -14.70
N ARG A 57 -4.66 -15.78 -13.51
CA ARG A 57 -3.36 -15.42 -12.90
C ARG A 57 -2.56 -16.64 -12.50
N LEU A 58 -3.18 -17.63 -11.89
CA LEU A 58 -2.51 -18.89 -11.53
C LEU A 58 -2.05 -19.65 -12.79
N ALA A 59 -2.83 -19.66 -13.87
CA ALA A 59 -2.43 -20.24 -15.14
C ALA A 59 -1.17 -19.56 -15.72
N ARG A 60 -1.10 -18.22 -15.69
CA ARG A 60 0.08 -17.47 -16.10
C ARG A 60 1.32 -17.76 -15.26
N LEU A 61 1.15 -18.06 -13.96
CA LEU A 61 2.27 -18.49 -13.11
C LEU A 61 2.80 -19.86 -13.51
N VAL A 62 1.90 -20.77 -13.92
CA VAL A 62 2.30 -22.09 -14.48
C VAL A 62 3.05 -21.91 -15.79
N GLU A 63 2.55 -21.10 -16.72
CA GLU A 63 3.23 -20.78 -18.00
C GLU A 63 4.64 -20.21 -17.80
N LYS A 64 4.84 -19.44 -16.73
CA LYS A 64 6.14 -18.86 -16.35
C LYS A 64 7.03 -19.83 -15.57
N GLY A 65 6.58 -21.05 -15.27
CA GLY A 65 7.33 -22.03 -14.47
C GLY A 65 7.49 -21.65 -12.98
N ILE A 66 6.68 -20.70 -12.49
CA ILE A 66 6.71 -20.24 -11.08
C ILE A 66 5.85 -21.17 -10.21
N LEU A 67 4.81 -21.75 -10.77
CA LEU A 67 3.86 -22.65 -10.11
C LEU A 67 3.71 -23.92 -10.95
N SER A 68 3.59 -25.07 -10.30
CA SER A 68 3.26 -26.31 -11.01
C SER A 68 1.76 -26.40 -11.32
N SER A 69 1.40 -27.18 -12.34
CA SER A 69 -0.03 -27.44 -12.64
C SER A 69 -0.75 -28.13 -11.47
N GLN A 70 -0.05 -28.94 -10.69
CA GLN A 70 -0.63 -29.60 -9.51
C GLN A 70 -0.96 -28.58 -8.41
N GLU A 71 -0.06 -27.65 -8.12
CA GLU A 71 -0.28 -26.58 -7.15
C GLU A 71 -1.42 -25.65 -7.59
N LYS A 72 -1.48 -25.26 -8.88
CA LYS A 72 -2.61 -24.52 -9.42
C LYS A 72 -3.93 -25.23 -9.17
N ASN A 73 -4.02 -26.52 -9.53
CA ASN A 73 -5.26 -27.29 -9.39
C ASN A 73 -5.66 -27.44 -7.92
N ARG A 74 -4.71 -27.63 -7.01
CA ARG A 74 -4.96 -27.66 -5.56
C ARG A 74 -5.51 -26.32 -5.06
N ALA A 75 -4.88 -25.22 -5.45
CA ALA A 75 -5.33 -23.88 -5.07
C ALA A 75 -6.76 -23.60 -5.56
N LEU A 76 -7.08 -23.91 -6.81
CA LEU A 76 -8.42 -23.74 -7.35
C LEU A 76 -9.47 -24.66 -6.70
N ALA A 77 -9.09 -25.89 -6.35
CA ALA A 77 -9.98 -26.81 -5.63
C ALA A 77 -10.29 -26.34 -4.19
N SER A 78 -9.47 -25.44 -3.63
CA SER A 78 -9.65 -24.84 -2.31
C SER A 78 -10.39 -23.50 -2.35
N LEU A 79 -10.82 -23.05 -3.52
CA LEU A 79 -11.64 -21.83 -3.68
C LEU A 79 -13.12 -22.19 -3.80
N GLN A 80 -13.94 -21.54 -3.01
CA GLN A 80 -15.39 -21.63 -3.12
C GLN A 80 -16.00 -20.23 -3.14
N VAL A 81 -16.70 -19.89 -4.20
CA VAL A 81 -17.55 -18.68 -4.24
C VAL A 81 -18.84 -18.98 -3.51
N VAL A 82 -19.18 -18.16 -2.53
CA VAL A 82 -20.39 -18.30 -1.70
C VAL A 82 -21.34 -17.13 -1.95
N SER A 83 -22.64 -17.38 -1.76
CA SER A 83 -23.70 -16.41 -2.07
C SER A 83 -24.26 -15.70 -0.85
N THR A 84 -23.94 -16.15 0.36
CA THR A 84 -24.43 -15.59 1.61
C THR A 84 -23.34 -15.57 2.68
N LEU A 85 -23.49 -14.66 3.66
CA LEU A 85 -22.56 -14.53 4.78
C LEU A 85 -22.63 -15.73 5.75
N GLU A 86 -23.75 -16.42 5.79
CA GLU A 86 -23.97 -17.59 6.63
C GLU A 86 -22.99 -18.75 6.31
N ALA A 87 -22.42 -18.75 5.12
CA ALA A 87 -21.38 -19.71 4.75
C ALA A 87 -20.11 -19.60 5.63
N PHE A 88 -19.88 -18.45 6.26
CA PHE A 88 -18.69 -18.21 7.09
C PHE A 88 -18.78 -18.77 8.52
N HIS A 89 -19.89 -19.44 8.89
CA HIS A 89 -20.15 -19.90 10.25
C HIS A 89 -19.06 -20.84 10.84
N LYS A 90 -18.23 -21.44 10.02
CA LYS A 90 -17.14 -22.35 10.44
C LYS A 90 -15.74 -21.87 10.04
N THR A 91 -15.59 -20.62 9.62
CA THR A 91 -14.28 -20.09 9.28
C THR A 91 -13.47 -19.78 10.53
N GLU A 92 -12.18 -19.97 10.47
CA GLU A 92 -11.24 -19.59 11.52
C GLU A 92 -10.82 -18.13 11.42
N LEU A 93 -10.90 -17.55 10.23
CA LEU A 93 -10.59 -16.16 9.93
C LEU A 93 -11.57 -15.64 8.88
N VAL A 94 -12.03 -14.40 9.07
CA VAL A 94 -12.71 -13.64 8.00
C VAL A 94 -11.99 -12.33 7.80
N ILE A 95 -11.54 -12.09 6.56
CA ILE A 95 -10.95 -10.80 6.16
C ILE A 95 -11.90 -10.03 5.24
N GLU A 96 -12.12 -8.77 5.57
CA GLU A 96 -12.94 -7.83 4.82
C GLU A 96 -12.05 -6.94 3.92
N ALA A 97 -12.43 -6.80 2.66
CA ALA A 97 -11.80 -5.93 1.66
C ALA A 97 -12.86 -5.22 0.78
N ILE A 98 -13.87 -4.62 1.43
CA ILE A 98 -14.97 -3.88 0.79
C ILE A 98 -14.66 -2.38 0.69
N VAL A 99 -15.68 -1.58 0.33
CA VAL A 99 -15.57 -0.11 0.23
C VAL A 99 -15.07 0.51 1.53
N GLU A 100 -14.26 1.57 1.41
CA GLU A 100 -13.62 2.25 2.53
C GLU A 100 -14.61 3.23 3.17
N ASN A 101 -15.56 2.68 3.94
CA ASN A 101 -16.59 3.42 4.66
C ASN A 101 -16.81 2.79 6.03
N LEU A 102 -16.68 3.58 7.10
CA LEU A 102 -16.76 3.10 8.49
C LEU A 102 -18.11 2.43 8.81
N GLU A 103 -19.21 3.09 8.46
CA GLU A 103 -20.56 2.59 8.81
C GLU A 103 -20.87 1.27 8.10
N VAL A 104 -20.45 1.15 6.83
CA VAL A 104 -20.62 -0.08 6.05
C VAL A 104 -19.80 -1.22 6.66
N LYS A 105 -18.54 -0.95 7.05
CA LYS A 105 -17.69 -1.94 7.71
C LYS A 105 -18.24 -2.34 9.08
N GLN A 106 -18.68 -1.39 9.89
CA GLN A 106 -19.32 -1.68 11.19
C GLN A 106 -20.56 -2.55 11.04
N THR A 107 -21.43 -2.23 10.08
CA THR A 107 -22.63 -3.02 9.79
C THR A 107 -22.28 -4.45 9.37
N LEU A 108 -21.29 -4.61 8.51
CA LEU A 108 -20.82 -5.93 8.09
C LEU A 108 -20.25 -6.73 9.26
N PHE A 109 -19.35 -6.13 10.06
CA PHE A 109 -18.74 -6.84 11.17
C PHE A 109 -19.72 -7.22 12.28
N LYS A 110 -20.71 -6.37 12.57
CA LYS A 110 -21.83 -6.75 13.45
C LYS A 110 -22.55 -7.99 12.94
N ARG A 111 -22.86 -8.01 11.64
CA ARG A 111 -23.56 -9.17 11.06
C ARG A 111 -22.69 -10.42 11.06
N LEU A 112 -21.38 -10.29 10.81
CA LEU A 112 -20.45 -11.40 10.89
C LEU A 112 -20.35 -11.97 12.31
N GLU A 113 -20.30 -11.12 13.30
CA GLU A 113 -20.22 -11.52 14.71
C GLU A 113 -21.39 -12.41 15.14
N GLU A 114 -22.59 -12.23 14.56
CA GLU A 114 -23.76 -13.07 14.77
C GLU A 114 -23.67 -14.44 14.07
N ILE A 115 -22.85 -14.55 13.03
CA ILE A 115 -22.79 -15.73 12.16
C ILE A 115 -21.62 -16.65 12.53
N VAL A 116 -20.44 -16.07 12.76
CA VAL A 116 -19.21 -16.84 12.95
C VAL A 116 -19.07 -17.31 14.40
N ASN A 117 -18.24 -18.33 14.61
CA ASN A 117 -17.90 -18.78 15.95
C ASN A 117 -17.18 -17.68 16.77
N ASN A 118 -17.27 -17.76 18.09
CA ASN A 118 -16.62 -16.80 18.99
C ASN A 118 -15.09 -16.78 18.84
N GLU A 119 -14.49 -17.89 18.45
CA GLU A 119 -13.04 -18.06 18.22
C GLU A 119 -12.59 -17.55 16.85
N THR A 120 -13.51 -17.20 15.94
CA THR A 120 -13.17 -16.72 14.59
C THR A 120 -12.50 -15.36 14.68
N ILE A 121 -11.33 -15.23 14.09
CA ILE A 121 -10.62 -13.97 13.95
C ILE A 121 -11.32 -13.11 12.89
N LEU A 122 -11.53 -11.85 13.22
CA LEU A 122 -12.06 -10.86 12.29
C LEU A 122 -10.92 -9.93 11.87
N ALA A 123 -10.75 -9.71 10.56
CA ALA A 123 -9.71 -8.86 10.03
C ALA A 123 -10.26 -7.86 9.02
N SER A 124 -9.75 -6.63 9.03
CA SER A 124 -10.05 -5.64 8.00
C SER A 124 -8.80 -5.30 7.18
N ASN A 125 -8.95 -5.28 5.86
CA ASN A 125 -7.90 -4.79 4.96
C ASN A 125 -7.99 -3.27 4.72
N THR A 126 -8.65 -2.53 5.61
CA THR A 126 -8.69 -1.06 5.53
C THR A 126 -7.29 -0.47 5.44
N SER A 127 -7.13 0.60 4.68
CA SER A 127 -5.87 1.35 4.56
C SER A 127 -5.80 2.59 5.44
N SER A 128 -6.94 3.04 6.00
CA SER A 128 -7.03 4.35 6.66
C SER A 128 -8.02 4.40 7.83
N ILE A 129 -9.03 3.51 7.84
CA ILE A 129 -10.06 3.54 8.90
C ILE A 129 -9.50 2.92 10.18
N SER A 130 -9.75 3.59 11.30
CA SER A 130 -9.32 3.11 12.61
C SER A 130 -9.94 1.74 12.95
N ILE A 131 -9.11 0.75 13.25
CA ILE A 131 -9.54 -0.57 13.73
C ILE A 131 -10.33 -0.43 15.05
N THR A 132 -9.90 0.49 15.91
CA THR A 132 -10.65 0.83 17.13
C THR A 132 -12.06 1.32 16.80
N ALA A 133 -12.20 2.18 15.79
CA ALA A 133 -13.51 2.68 15.38
C ALA A 133 -14.39 1.58 14.77
N ILE A 134 -13.82 0.68 13.96
CA ILE A 134 -14.56 -0.48 13.45
C ILE A 134 -15.01 -1.37 14.62
N GLY A 135 -14.11 -1.69 15.54
CA GLY A 135 -14.36 -2.56 16.69
C GLY A 135 -15.34 -2.00 17.70
N SER A 136 -15.52 -0.67 17.77
CA SER A 136 -16.49 -0.05 18.69
C SER A 136 -17.94 -0.48 18.45
N ALA A 137 -18.22 -1.08 17.31
CA ALA A 137 -19.53 -1.58 16.95
C ALA A 137 -19.77 -3.04 17.36
N LEU A 138 -18.74 -3.76 17.82
CA LEU A 138 -18.75 -5.18 18.14
C LEU A 138 -18.99 -5.42 19.63
N ALA A 139 -19.58 -6.55 19.97
CA ALA A 139 -19.66 -7.05 21.34
C ALA A 139 -18.30 -7.63 21.79
N HIS A 140 -17.53 -8.20 20.88
CA HIS A 140 -16.24 -8.84 21.10
C HIS A 140 -15.14 -8.20 20.21
N PRO A 141 -14.78 -6.92 20.46
CA PRO A 141 -13.80 -6.20 19.65
C PRO A 141 -12.38 -6.75 19.80
N GLU A 142 -12.10 -7.56 20.82
CA GLU A 142 -10.79 -8.17 21.08
C GLU A 142 -10.34 -9.12 19.96
N ARG A 143 -11.27 -9.69 19.20
CA ARG A 143 -10.99 -10.59 18.08
C ARG A 143 -10.86 -9.87 16.73
N LEU A 144 -10.95 -8.54 16.71
CA LEU A 144 -10.77 -7.73 15.50
C LEU A 144 -9.37 -7.12 15.43
N ALA A 145 -8.71 -7.28 14.29
CA ALA A 145 -7.48 -6.58 13.95
C ALA A 145 -7.50 -6.07 12.50
N GLY A 146 -6.59 -5.16 12.15
CA GLY A 146 -6.29 -4.85 10.75
C GLY A 146 -5.30 -5.87 10.19
N TRP A 147 -5.52 -6.29 8.95
CA TRP A 147 -4.60 -7.12 8.19
C TRP A 147 -4.44 -6.52 6.81
N HIS A 148 -3.61 -5.47 6.74
CA HIS A 148 -3.51 -4.57 5.61
C HIS A 148 -2.48 -5.05 4.61
N PHE A 149 -2.96 -5.54 3.46
CA PHE A 149 -2.17 -5.92 2.29
C PHE A 149 -2.02 -4.74 1.35
N PHE A 150 -0.92 -4.72 0.62
CA PHE A 150 -0.64 -3.71 -0.40
C PHE A 150 -0.94 -4.23 -1.81
N ASN A 151 -1.40 -3.34 -2.67
CA ASN A 151 -1.75 -3.67 -4.06
C ASN A 151 -0.50 -3.71 -4.97
N PRO A 152 -0.26 -4.79 -5.74
CA PRO A 152 -1.03 -6.04 -5.82
C PRO A 152 -0.67 -7.04 -4.70
N ALA A 153 -1.65 -7.53 -3.96
CA ALA A 153 -1.41 -8.39 -2.79
C ALA A 153 -0.54 -9.63 -3.07
N PRO A 154 -0.62 -10.32 -4.22
CA PRO A 154 0.28 -11.44 -4.50
C PRO A 154 1.76 -11.06 -4.66
N LEU A 155 2.05 -9.83 -5.09
CA LEU A 155 3.42 -9.38 -5.39
C LEU A 155 4.06 -8.65 -4.22
N MET A 156 3.27 -7.89 -3.48
CA MET A 156 3.76 -7.07 -2.36
C MET A 156 4.08 -7.96 -1.16
N LYS A 157 5.29 -7.81 -0.64
CA LYS A 157 5.78 -8.60 0.49
C LYS A 157 5.21 -8.14 1.83
N LEU A 158 5.11 -6.83 2.00
CA LEU A 158 4.73 -6.20 3.27
C LEU A 158 3.25 -6.43 3.59
N VAL A 159 2.97 -6.70 4.86
CA VAL A 159 1.63 -6.70 5.44
C VAL A 159 1.69 -6.00 6.80
N GLU A 160 0.81 -5.05 7.02
CA GLU A 160 0.67 -4.41 8.34
C GLU A 160 -0.39 -5.14 9.16
N VAL A 161 0.01 -5.60 10.34
CA VAL A 161 -0.91 -6.15 11.36
C VAL A 161 -1.24 -5.03 12.33
N VAL A 162 -2.46 -4.54 12.27
CA VAL A 162 -2.88 -3.31 12.93
C VAL A 162 -3.72 -3.63 14.16
N SER A 163 -3.21 -3.28 15.35
CA SER A 163 -3.94 -3.45 16.60
C SER A 163 -4.77 -2.21 16.94
N GLY A 164 -6.08 -2.39 17.12
CA GLY A 164 -6.94 -1.41 17.79
C GLY A 164 -6.74 -1.41 19.30
N LEU A 165 -7.42 -0.52 20.01
CA LEU A 165 -7.33 -0.45 21.49
C LEU A 165 -7.76 -1.73 22.20
N ALA A 166 -8.74 -2.44 21.65
CA ALA A 166 -9.28 -3.65 22.24
C ALA A 166 -8.71 -4.94 21.64
N THR A 167 -7.93 -4.87 20.56
CA THR A 167 -7.39 -6.07 19.89
C THR A 167 -6.55 -6.90 20.86
N ASP A 168 -6.89 -8.19 20.98
CA ASP A 168 -6.09 -9.13 21.77
C ASP A 168 -4.72 -9.30 21.10
N PRO A 169 -3.61 -9.15 21.84
CA PRO A 169 -2.27 -9.39 21.32
C PRO A 169 -2.08 -10.78 20.68
N ALA A 170 -2.79 -11.80 21.18
CA ALA A 170 -2.72 -13.14 20.60
C ALA A 170 -3.32 -13.20 19.20
N ILE A 171 -4.42 -12.46 18.96
CA ILE A 171 -5.03 -12.33 17.64
C ILE A 171 -4.08 -11.64 16.66
N ALA A 172 -3.47 -10.53 17.08
CA ALA A 172 -2.49 -9.83 16.25
C ALA A 172 -1.28 -10.72 15.93
N GLU A 173 -0.78 -11.48 16.90
CA GLU A 173 0.34 -12.40 16.69
C GLU A 173 -0.03 -13.57 15.77
N THR A 174 -1.25 -14.13 15.90
CA THR A 174 -1.74 -15.17 14.98
C THR A 174 -1.79 -14.67 13.54
N LEU A 175 -2.30 -13.46 13.31
CA LEU A 175 -2.31 -12.84 11.97
C LEU A 175 -0.89 -12.57 11.47
N TYR A 176 0.02 -12.14 12.33
CA TYR A 176 1.43 -11.95 12.01
C TYR A 176 2.06 -13.27 11.52
N LYS A 177 1.95 -14.34 12.31
CA LYS A 177 2.47 -15.67 11.96
C LYS A 177 1.82 -16.24 10.70
N THR A 178 0.52 -15.99 10.52
CA THR A 178 -0.20 -16.41 9.30
C THR A 178 0.31 -15.67 8.07
N ALA A 179 0.62 -14.37 8.17
CA ALA A 179 1.23 -13.63 7.08
C ALA A 179 2.64 -14.15 6.76
N GLU A 180 3.47 -14.50 7.77
CA GLU A 180 4.77 -15.16 7.55
C GLU A 180 4.59 -16.49 6.82
N ALA A 181 3.63 -17.32 7.22
CA ALA A 181 3.30 -18.59 6.57
C ALA A 181 2.84 -18.39 5.11
N CYS A 182 2.22 -17.24 4.80
CA CYS A 182 1.89 -16.81 3.44
C CYS A 182 3.09 -16.24 2.65
N GLY A 183 4.31 -16.33 3.18
CA GLY A 183 5.51 -15.80 2.53
C GLY A 183 5.58 -14.27 2.49
N LYS A 184 4.83 -13.60 3.37
CA LYS A 184 4.85 -12.15 3.54
C LYS A 184 5.87 -11.72 4.59
N THR A 185 6.11 -10.42 4.64
CA THR A 185 6.91 -9.76 5.67
C THR A 185 5.97 -8.90 6.51
N PRO A 186 5.39 -9.45 7.59
CA PRO A 186 4.47 -8.70 8.42
C PRO A 186 5.20 -7.73 9.34
N VAL A 187 4.49 -6.67 9.74
CA VAL A 187 4.93 -5.71 10.76
C VAL A 187 3.76 -5.37 11.67
N HIS A 188 3.99 -5.31 12.98
CA HIS A 188 3.00 -4.83 13.93
C HIS A 188 2.91 -3.31 13.90
N THR A 189 1.70 -2.79 13.98
CA THR A 189 1.45 -1.35 14.14
C THR A 189 0.21 -1.09 14.97
N ALA A 190 0.17 0.07 15.61
CA ALA A 190 -1.04 0.57 16.25
C ALA A 190 -2.01 1.15 15.19
N SER A 191 -3.30 1.17 15.53
CA SER A 191 -4.35 1.82 14.71
C SER A 191 -4.24 3.34 14.76
N THR A 192 -3.14 3.87 14.19
CA THR A 192 -2.90 5.31 14.01
C THR A 192 -3.17 5.71 12.55
N PRO A 193 -3.47 6.99 12.28
CA PRO A 193 -3.79 7.43 10.92
C PRO A 193 -2.70 7.10 9.89
N GLY A 194 -3.08 6.37 8.83
CA GLY A 194 -2.17 5.93 7.79
C GLY A 194 -1.20 4.81 8.19
N PHE A 195 -1.40 4.22 9.36
CA PHE A 195 -0.57 3.15 9.94
C PHE A 195 0.94 3.46 9.85
N ILE A 196 1.74 2.63 9.22
CA ILE A 196 3.15 2.93 8.96
C ILE A 196 3.32 3.50 7.56
N VAL A 197 2.96 2.72 6.52
CA VAL A 197 3.34 3.05 5.13
C VAL A 197 2.68 4.32 4.64
N ASN A 198 1.37 4.45 4.79
CA ASN A 198 0.66 5.64 4.31
C ASN A 198 1.10 6.91 5.06
N ARG A 199 1.45 6.80 6.34
CA ARG A 199 2.00 7.91 7.13
C ARG A 199 3.39 8.30 6.64
N VAL A 200 4.29 7.32 6.47
CA VAL A 200 5.70 7.55 6.11
C VAL A 200 5.85 7.99 4.65
N ALA A 201 4.97 7.51 3.77
CA ALA A 201 5.02 7.87 2.36
C ALA A 201 4.54 9.30 2.06
N ARG A 202 3.80 9.97 2.97
CA ARG A 202 3.29 11.33 2.68
C ARG A 202 4.39 12.35 2.42
N PRO A 203 5.45 12.46 3.24
CA PRO A 203 6.55 13.37 2.95
C PRO A 203 7.25 13.10 1.62
N PHE A 204 7.35 11.85 1.17
CA PHE A 204 7.94 11.49 -0.12
C PHE A 204 7.25 12.21 -1.30
N TYR A 205 5.93 12.30 -1.28
CA TYR A 205 5.15 13.01 -2.30
C TYR A 205 5.11 14.51 -2.03
N ALA A 206 4.86 14.91 -0.79
CA ALA A 206 4.66 16.30 -0.42
C ALA A 206 5.91 17.14 -0.68
N GLU A 207 7.09 16.64 -0.34
CA GLU A 207 8.34 17.37 -0.55
C GLU A 207 8.69 17.47 -2.04
N ALA A 208 8.47 16.41 -2.82
CA ALA A 208 8.68 16.47 -4.26
C ALA A 208 7.77 17.52 -4.93
N LEU A 209 6.52 17.57 -4.51
CA LEU A 209 5.55 18.57 -4.99
C LEU A 209 5.97 20.00 -4.56
N ARG A 210 6.50 20.16 -3.33
CA ARG A 210 7.00 21.44 -2.83
C ARG A 210 8.22 21.92 -3.62
N VAL A 211 9.20 21.02 -3.85
CA VAL A 211 10.38 21.32 -4.68
C VAL A 211 9.97 21.74 -6.09
N MET A 212 9.03 21.03 -6.71
CA MET A 212 8.50 21.40 -8.01
C MET A 212 7.87 22.81 -7.99
N GLN A 213 7.13 23.14 -6.95
CA GLN A 213 6.45 24.43 -6.83
C GLN A 213 7.43 25.59 -6.61
N GLU A 214 8.45 25.40 -5.79
CA GLU A 214 9.34 26.47 -5.32
C GLU A 214 10.56 26.66 -6.23
N SER A 215 11.12 25.58 -6.77
CA SER A 215 12.41 25.64 -7.46
C SER A 215 12.33 25.69 -8.98
N LYS A 216 11.15 25.60 -9.57
CA LYS A 216 10.97 25.42 -11.02
C LYS A 216 11.70 24.19 -11.59
N ALA A 217 11.99 23.22 -10.73
CA ALA A 217 12.55 21.95 -11.17
C ALA A 217 11.52 21.16 -11.97
N TYR A 218 11.97 20.46 -12.99
CA TYR A 218 11.09 19.64 -13.81
C TYR A 218 10.78 18.31 -13.11
N VAL A 219 9.58 17.81 -13.31
CA VAL A 219 9.10 16.51 -12.80
C VAL A 219 10.09 15.38 -13.09
N ALA A 220 10.63 15.35 -14.33
CA ALA A 220 11.56 14.31 -14.75
C ALA A 220 12.91 14.36 -14.00
N ASP A 221 13.40 15.56 -13.68
CA ASP A 221 14.67 15.74 -12.99
C ASP A 221 14.56 15.32 -11.52
N ILE A 222 13.43 15.67 -10.87
CA ILE A 222 13.15 15.24 -9.50
C ILE A 222 13.05 13.72 -9.44
N ASP A 223 12.27 13.09 -10.34
CA ASP A 223 12.15 11.64 -10.38
C ASP A 223 13.49 10.94 -10.68
N GLN A 224 14.32 11.54 -11.55
CA GLN A 224 15.65 11.02 -11.84
C GLN A 224 16.55 11.06 -10.60
N LEU A 225 16.52 12.18 -9.86
CA LEU A 225 17.28 12.33 -8.62
C LEU A 225 16.92 11.21 -7.62
N PHE A 226 15.64 10.97 -7.42
CA PHE A 226 15.18 9.92 -6.51
C PHE A 226 15.62 8.52 -6.96
N ARG A 227 15.59 8.24 -8.27
CA ARG A 227 16.05 6.94 -8.79
C ARG A 227 17.56 6.76 -8.68
N GLU A 228 18.33 7.74 -9.14
CA GLU A 228 19.79 7.60 -9.29
C GLU A 228 20.53 7.79 -7.96
N SER A 229 20.13 8.77 -7.18
CA SER A 229 20.78 9.09 -5.91
C SER A 229 20.06 8.43 -4.71
N GLY A 230 18.74 8.30 -4.78
CA GLY A 230 17.93 7.69 -3.74
C GLY A 230 17.84 6.17 -3.82
N ASN A 231 18.23 5.59 -4.96
CA ASN A 231 18.09 4.17 -5.25
C ASN A 231 16.63 3.66 -5.16
N PHE A 232 15.65 4.54 -5.44
CA PHE A 232 14.27 4.14 -5.57
C PHE A 232 14.01 3.54 -6.96
N LYS A 233 13.14 2.57 -7.05
CA LYS A 233 12.72 2.00 -8.34
C LYS A 233 11.97 3.02 -9.19
N MET A 234 11.23 3.92 -8.55
CA MET A 234 10.44 4.98 -9.18
C MET A 234 10.61 6.29 -8.42
N GLY A 235 10.56 7.39 -9.15
CA GLY A 235 10.46 8.70 -8.53
C GLY A 235 9.04 9.02 -8.04
N PRO A 236 8.88 10.07 -7.21
CA PRO A 236 7.59 10.40 -6.59
C PRO A 236 6.46 10.68 -7.58
N PHE A 237 6.75 11.35 -8.69
CA PHE A 237 5.74 11.67 -9.71
C PHE A 237 5.35 10.45 -10.55
N GLU A 238 6.32 9.59 -10.87
CA GLU A 238 6.05 8.31 -11.53
C GLU A 238 5.18 7.42 -10.66
N LEU A 239 5.42 7.43 -9.35
CA LEU A 239 4.67 6.62 -8.38
C LEU A 239 3.26 7.19 -8.18
N MET A 240 3.10 8.52 -8.07
CA MET A 240 1.78 9.15 -8.04
C MET A 240 0.95 8.83 -9.28
N ASP A 241 1.55 8.84 -10.47
CA ASP A 241 0.87 8.48 -11.72
C ASP A 241 0.56 6.98 -11.84
N LEU A 242 1.34 6.12 -11.19
CA LEU A 242 1.07 4.68 -11.13
C LEU A 242 -0.12 4.37 -10.21
N ILE A 243 -0.13 4.94 -9.02
CA ILE A 243 -1.20 4.77 -8.01
C ILE A 243 -2.50 5.42 -8.51
N GLY A 244 -2.37 6.56 -9.12
CA GLY A 244 -3.44 7.49 -9.49
C GLY A 244 -3.46 8.70 -8.56
N ASN A 245 -3.38 9.89 -9.15
CA ASN A 245 -3.34 11.15 -8.40
C ASN A 245 -4.58 11.36 -7.54
N ASP A 246 -5.75 10.89 -7.98
CA ASP A 246 -6.99 10.91 -7.21
C ASP A 246 -6.88 10.05 -5.93
N VAL A 247 -6.39 8.83 -6.05
CA VAL A 247 -6.19 7.92 -4.90
C VAL A 247 -5.13 8.47 -3.96
N ASN A 248 -3.97 8.86 -4.49
CA ASN A 248 -2.86 9.37 -3.67
C ASN A 248 -3.25 10.66 -2.93
N TYR A 249 -3.97 11.58 -3.61
CA TYR A 249 -4.48 12.80 -3.01
C TYR A 249 -5.49 12.50 -1.89
N SER A 250 -6.46 11.63 -2.15
CA SER A 250 -7.49 11.25 -1.16
C SER A 250 -6.87 10.63 0.09
N VAL A 251 -5.86 9.79 -0.05
CA VAL A 251 -5.12 9.23 1.12
C VAL A 251 -4.40 10.35 1.88
N THR A 252 -3.76 11.30 1.17
CA THR A 252 -3.09 12.43 1.83
C THR A 252 -4.08 13.29 2.61
N GLU A 253 -5.23 13.60 2.01
CA GLU A 253 -6.29 14.37 2.66
C GLU A 253 -6.85 13.65 3.88
N SER A 254 -7.11 12.34 3.79
CA SER A 254 -7.58 11.52 4.91
C SER A 254 -6.57 11.52 6.08
N VAL A 255 -5.28 11.33 5.79
CA VAL A 255 -4.22 11.37 6.81
C VAL A 255 -4.14 12.77 7.43
N TRP A 256 -4.18 13.82 6.63
CA TRP A 256 -4.12 15.20 7.11
C TRP A 256 -5.29 15.54 8.05
N GLN A 257 -6.51 15.17 7.68
CA GLN A 257 -7.69 15.36 8.52
C GLN A 257 -7.58 14.57 9.83
N ALA A 258 -7.13 13.31 9.75
CA ALA A 258 -7.01 12.42 10.90
C ALA A 258 -5.90 12.85 11.88
N PHE A 259 -4.91 13.62 11.42
CA PHE A 259 -3.91 14.30 12.27
C PHE A 259 -4.32 15.72 12.65
N TYR A 260 -5.61 16.02 12.66
CA TYR A 260 -6.15 17.34 13.03
C TYR A 260 -5.53 18.49 12.23
N TYR A 261 -5.38 18.27 10.91
CA TYR A 261 -4.86 19.26 9.96
C TYR A 261 -3.40 19.66 10.20
N ASP A 262 -2.59 18.73 10.69
CA ASP A 262 -1.15 18.94 10.90
C ASP A 262 -0.47 19.36 9.58
N ALA A 263 0.29 20.45 9.63
CA ALA A 263 0.94 21.06 8.47
C ALA A 263 1.86 20.11 7.70
N ARG A 264 2.40 19.09 8.37
CA ARG A 264 3.24 18.02 7.76
C ARG A 264 2.56 17.26 6.63
N PHE A 265 1.28 17.06 6.77
CA PHE A 265 0.47 16.26 5.86
C PHE A 265 -0.42 17.09 4.95
N THR A 266 -0.20 18.42 4.90
CA THR A 266 -1.02 19.32 4.07
C THR A 266 -1.02 18.89 2.62
N PRO A 267 -2.20 18.62 2.02
CA PRO A 267 -2.31 18.25 0.62
C PRO A 267 -1.79 19.35 -0.31
N SER A 268 -1.16 18.95 -1.41
CA SER A 268 -0.64 19.89 -2.41
C SER A 268 -1.74 20.46 -3.31
N LEU A 269 -1.78 21.76 -3.48
CA LEU A 269 -2.65 22.45 -4.44
C LEU A 269 -2.33 22.04 -5.88
N ILE A 270 -1.05 21.74 -6.18
CA ILE A 270 -0.65 21.25 -7.50
C ILE A 270 -1.33 19.91 -7.76
N GLN A 271 -1.17 18.95 -6.84
CA GLN A 271 -1.79 17.63 -7.00
C GLN A 271 -3.31 17.73 -7.08
N LYS A 272 -3.92 18.61 -6.27
CA LYS A 272 -5.37 18.89 -6.34
C LYS A 272 -5.79 19.35 -7.74
N SER A 273 -5.02 20.25 -8.37
CA SER A 273 -5.30 20.74 -9.72
C SER A 273 -5.25 19.61 -10.76
N TYR A 274 -4.32 18.65 -10.62
CA TYR A 274 -4.28 17.46 -11.48
C TYR A 274 -5.52 16.57 -11.27
N VAL A 275 -5.95 16.39 -10.02
CA VAL A 275 -7.16 15.65 -9.70
C VAL A 275 -8.39 16.32 -10.31
N ASP A 276 -8.53 17.64 -10.16
CA ASP A 276 -9.66 18.41 -10.69
C ASP A 276 -9.71 18.39 -12.24
N ALA A 277 -8.55 18.31 -12.88
CA ALA A 277 -8.43 18.18 -14.33
C ALA A 277 -8.68 16.74 -14.85
N GLY A 278 -8.88 15.75 -13.97
CA GLY A 278 -9.01 14.35 -14.35
C GLY A 278 -7.68 13.70 -14.80
N PHE A 279 -6.53 14.32 -14.49
CA PHE A 279 -5.21 13.82 -14.85
C PHE A 279 -4.70 12.84 -13.79
N TYR A 280 -5.31 11.66 -13.74
CA TYR A 280 -5.06 10.69 -12.68
C TYR A 280 -3.80 9.84 -12.90
N GLY A 281 -3.08 10.03 -13.99
CA GLY A 281 -1.88 9.25 -14.28
C GLY A 281 -2.10 8.20 -15.36
N ARG A 282 -1.46 7.02 -15.18
CA ARG A 282 -1.50 5.93 -16.18
C ARG A 282 -2.91 5.50 -16.56
N LYS A 283 -3.82 5.42 -15.61
CA LYS A 283 -5.19 4.94 -15.83
C LYS A 283 -6.03 5.85 -16.75
N THR A 284 -5.67 7.15 -16.83
CA THR A 284 -6.33 8.11 -17.73
C THR A 284 -5.45 8.51 -18.90
N GLY A 285 -4.24 7.92 -19.03
CA GLY A 285 -3.27 8.27 -20.06
C GLY A 285 -2.55 9.60 -19.81
N ARG A 286 -2.89 10.30 -18.75
CA ARG A 286 -2.29 11.59 -18.38
C ARG A 286 -2.28 11.79 -16.86
N GLY A 287 -1.14 12.23 -16.36
CA GLY A 287 -0.91 12.67 -15.01
C GLY A 287 0.19 13.72 -15.02
N PHE A 288 1.20 13.60 -14.15
CA PHE A 288 2.44 14.36 -14.23
C PHE A 288 3.20 14.05 -15.51
N TYR A 289 3.01 12.85 -16.06
CA TYR A 289 3.48 12.43 -17.38
C TYR A 289 2.29 12.18 -18.31
N ARG A 290 2.59 12.08 -19.62
CA ARG A 290 1.70 11.53 -20.64
C ARG A 290 2.06 10.07 -20.89
N TYR A 291 1.05 9.27 -21.21
CA TYR A 291 1.20 7.85 -21.48
C TYR A 291 0.52 7.50 -22.80
N GLU A 292 1.28 6.93 -23.72
CA GLU A 292 0.78 6.48 -25.01
C GLU A 292 0.70 4.97 -25.04
N LYS A 293 -0.35 4.42 -25.66
CA LYS A 293 -0.47 2.98 -25.87
C LYS A 293 0.42 2.57 -27.03
N GLU A 294 1.31 1.64 -26.79
CA GLU A 294 2.10 0.98 -27.83
C GLU A 294 1.25 -0.10 -28.56
N SER A 295 1.71 -0.53 -29.75
CA SER A 295 1.05 -1.55 -30.57
C SER A 295 0.83 -2.90 -29.88
N GLY A 296 1.48 -3.16 -28.73
CA GLY A 296 1.28 -4.34 -27.87
C GLY A 296 0.43 -4.09 -26.62
N GLY A 297 -0.22 -2.92 -26.49
CA GLY A 297 -1.07 -2.56 -25.34
C GLY A 297 -0.29 -2.05 -24.11
N ALA A 298 1.03 -2.07 -24.14
CA ALA A 298 1.86 -1.47 -23.10
C ALA A 298 1.74 0.06 -23.11
N LEU A 299 1.84 0.68 -21.92
CA LEU A 299 1.85 2.14 -21.82
C LEU A 299 3.29 2.64 -21.80
N ARG A 300 3.64 3.44 -22.81
CA ARG A 300 4.91 4.16 -22.86
C ARG A 300 4.75 5.54 -22.22
N LYS A 301 5.61 5.84 -21.25
CA LYS A 301 5.73 7.17 -20.69
C LYS A 301 6.33 8.14 -21.74
N VAL A 302 5.61 9.22 -22.03
CA VAL A 302 6.10 10.33 -22.83
C VAL A 302 6.29 11.52 -21.89
N ILE A 303 7.45 12.18 -21.96
CA ILE A 303 7.69 13.38 -21.17
C ILE A 303 6.68 14.43 -21.63
N ALA A 304 5.74 14.81 -20.74
CA ALA A 304 4.74 15.80 -21.07
C ALA A 304 5.40 17.17 -21.18
N ASP A 305 5.22 17.76 -22.35
CA ASP A 305 5.38 19.17 -22.71
C ASP A 305 6.00 20.09 -21.64
N GLN A 306 7.28 19.95 -21.43
CA GLN A 306 8.10 21.00 -20.88
C GLN A 306 9.34 21.04 -21.76
N ARG A 307 9.35 21.97 -22.69
CA ARG A 307 10.43 22.36 -23.60
C ARG A 307 11.38 21.20 -23.94
N GLU A 308 11.50 20.83 -25.20
CA GLU A 308 12.53 19.92 -25.68
C GLU A 308 13.77 20.08 -24.82
N VAL A 309 13.98 19.13 -23.93
CA VAL A 309 15.29 18.94 -23.33
C VAL A 309 16.13 18.50 -24.49
N THR A 310 16.67 19.48 -25.22
CA THR A 310 17.76 19.21 -26.12
C THR A 310 18.70 18.32 -25.34
N LYS A 311 19.05 17.17 -25.91
CA LYS A 311 20.10 16.23 -25.46
C LYS A 311 21.48 16.89 -25.39
N LYS A 312 21.57 18.17 -25.10
CA LYS A 312 22.76 18.86 -24.72
C LYS A 312 22.92 18.66 -23.23
N SER A 313 23.70 17.65 -22.96
CA SER A 313 24.48 17.52 -21.72
C SER A 313 23.75 18.14 -20.53
N VAL A 314 23.17 17.29 -19.65
CA VAL A 314 23.17 17.60 -18.23
C VAL A 314 24.65 17.62 -17.81
N SER A 315 25.42 18.53 -18.46
CA SER A 315 26.69 18.98 -17.96
C SER A 315 26.34 19.90 -16.81
N GLN A 316 26.54 19.42 -15.61
CA GLN A 316 27.08 20.14 -14.44
C GLN A 316 26.58 21.57 -14.09
N SER A 317 25.65 22.21 -14.78
CA SER A 317 25.38 23.63 -14.59
C SER A 317 23.92 24.05 -14.43
N VAL A 318 22.97 23.15 -14.32
CA VAL A 318 21.54 23.53 -14.25
C VAL A 318 20.69 22.64 -13.33
N LEU A 319 21.23 22.14 -12.26
CA LEU A 319 20.46 22.09 -11.05
C LEU A 319 20.66 23.47 -10.42
N PRO A 320 19.70 24.41 -10.48
CA PRO A 320 19.74 25.54 -9.58
C PRO A 320 19.90 24.87 -8.22
N ALA A 321 20.90 25.30 -7.46
CA ALA A 321 21.10 24.84 -6.12
C ALA A 321 19.72 24.84 -5.46
N ILE A 322 19.11 23.66 -5.36
CA ILE A 322 17.89 23.51 -4.57
C ILE A 322 18.37 24.00 -3.23
N ARG A 323 17.88 25.15 -2.79
CA ARG A 323 18.21 25.66 -1.48
C ARG A 323 17.54 24.69 -0.52
N LEU A 324 18.28 23.66 -0.20
CA LEU A 324 17.91 22.58 0.73
C LEU A 324 17.74 23.13 2.16
N ASN A 325 17.95 24.45 2.35
CA ASN A 325 17.79 25.18 3.60
C ASN A 325 16.41 25.03 4.28
N GLN A 326 15.51 24.28 3.66
CA GLN A 326 14.14 24.14 4.13
C GLN A 326 13.65 22.69 4.15
N LEU A 327 14.53 21.72 3.92
CA LEU A 327 14.14 20.33 3.93
C LEU A 327 14.18 19.74 5.34
N SER A 328 13.18 18.93 5.64
CA SER A 328 13.01 18.27 6.93
C SER A 328 14.20 17.35 7.29
N PRO A 329 14.42 16.94 8.54
CA PRO A 329 15.42 15.96 8.95
C PRO A 329 15.35 14.62 8.20
N PHE A 330 14.20 14.29 7.64
CA PHE A 330 14.03 13.18 6.72
C PHE A 330 15.02 13.29 5.55
N TYR A 331 15.15 14.48 4.96
CA TYR A 331 16.11 14.72 3.88
C TYR A 331 17.55 14.84 4.36
N THR A 332 17.81 15.31 5.59
CA THR A 332 19.16 15.32 6.15
C THR A 332 19.73 13.90 6.28
N ALA A 333 18.95 12.96 6.79
CA ALA A 333 19.33 11.55 6.84
C ALA A 333 19.53 10.94 5.43
N TRP A 334 18.76 11.37 4.45
CA TRP A 334 18.91 10.99 3.06
C TRP A 334 20.18 11.51 2.44
N ILE A 335 20.54 12.75 2.71
CA ILE A 335 21.75 13.39 2.20
C ILE A 335 23.00 12.78 2.78
N GLU A 336 23.01 12.46 4.08
CA GLU A 336 24.12 11.71 4.68
C GLU A 336 24.31 10.35 4.01
N ARG A 337 23.23 9.72 3.54
CA ARG A 337 23.29 8.48 2.80
C ARG A 337 23.80 8.69 1.37
N PHE A 338 23.40 9.78 0.71
CA PHE A 338 23.93 10.18 -0.60
C PHE A 338 25.43 10.47 -0.52
N ASN A 339 25.90 11.15 0.54
CA ASN A 339 27.32 11.35 0.82
C ASN A 339 28.05 10.02 0.99
N ARG A 340 27.50 9.08 1.75
CA ARG A 340 28.07 7.73 1.92
C ARG A 340 28.08 6.91 0.61
N ALA A 341 27.17 7.20 -0.30
CA ALA A 341 27.10 6.56 -1.62
C ALA A 341 28.00 7.23 -2.68
N GLY A 342 28.77 8.26 -2.33
CA GLY A 342 29.71 8.93 -3.22
C GLY A 342 29.11 9.97 -4.15
N VAL A 343 27.91 10.49 -3.83
CA VAL A 343 27.29 11.60 -4.55
C VAL A 343 28.00 12.90 -4.21
N GLU A 344 28.39 13.67 -5.21
CA GLU A 344 29.20 14.88 -5.07
C GLU A 344 28.58 15.95 -4.14
N PRO A 345 29.36 16.53 -3.20
CA PRO A 345 28.87 17.43 -2.14
C PRO A 345 28.15 18.70 -2.62
N HIS A 346 28.46 19.19 -3.81
CA HIS A 346 27.82 20.44 -4.32
C HIS A 346 26.33 20.28 -4.63
N LEU A 347 25.84 19.04 -4.71
CA LEU A 347 24.40 18.73 -4.75
C LEU A 347 23.74 18.78 -3.37
N ILE A 348 24.54 18.92 -2.31
CA ILE A 348 24.14 18.70 -0.93
C ILE A 348 24.21 19.99 -0.09
N GLU A 349 24.92 21.02 -0.54
CA GLU A 349 25.33 22.18 0.27
C GLU A 349 24.23 23.16 0.70
N THR A 350 22.95 22.83 0.51
CA THR A 350 21.89 23.79 0.80
C THR A 350 20.74 23.26 1.64
N ILE A 351 21.01 22.40 2.61
CA ILE A 351 19.97 22.00 3.58
C ILE A 351 20.21 22.69 4.90
N SER A 352 19.29 23.48 5.36
CA SER A 352 19.35 24.15 6.67
C SER A 352 18.41 23.50 7.70
N GLU A 353 18.81 23.70 8.96
CA GLU A 353 18.34 23.03 10.16
C GLU A 353 16.90 23.38 10.62
N GLU A 354 16.14 24.20 9.91
CA GLU A 354 14.91 24.78 10.45
C GLU A 354 13.60 24.04 10.19
N SER A 355 13.59 22.94 9.46
CA SER A 355 12.36 22.21 9.10
C SER A 355 12.30 20.76 9.57
N ALA A 356 12.82 20.48 10.74
CA ALA A 356 12.52 19.26 11.43
C ALA A 356 11.22 19.43 12.23
N PRO A 357 10.36 18.53 12.35
CA PRO A 357 10.53 17.19 12.92
C PRO A 357 9.49 16.21 12.41
N PHE A 358 9.74 14.91 12.10
CA PHE A 358 8.46 14.23 11.87
C PHE A 358 8.51 12.74 11.57
N MET A 359 9.68 12.20 11.45
CA MET A 359 9.97 10.79 11.64
C MET A 359 11.16 10.70 12.57
N THR A 360 11.12 9.85 13.56
CA THR A 360 12.35 9.54 14.28
C THR A 360 13.30 8.85 13.30
N ILE A 361 14.58 9.16 13.37
CA ILE A 361 15.63 8.53 12.56
C ILE A 361 15.49 7.00 12.60
N GLY A 362 15.07 6.42 13.72
CA GLY A 362 14.84 4.98 13.85
C GLY A 362 13.67 4.43 13.04
N GLU A 363 12.61 5.20 12.82
CA GLU A 363 11.49 4.78 11.95
C GLU A 363 11.93 4.74 10.47
N ALA A 364 12.69 5.74 10.02
CA ALA A 364 13.26 5.77 8.68
C ALA A 364 14.32 4.68 8.48
N GLU A 365 15.21 4.47 9.44
CA GLU A 365 16.23 3.41 9.41
C GLU A 365 15.63 2.01 9.38
N CYS A 366 14.51 1.76 10.07
CA CYS A 366 13.83 0.48 10.05
C CYS A 366 13.36 0.10 8.63
N PHE A 367 12.85 1.06 7.85
CA PHE A 367 12.46 0.82 6.45
C PHE A 367 13.66 0.67 5.53
N ILE A 368 14.69 1.49 5.72
CA ILE A 368 15.90 1.51 4.90
C ILE A 368 16.75 0.24 5.13
N THR A 369 16.93 -0.17 6.37
CA THR A 369 17.76 -1.34 6.72
C THR A 369 17.11 -2.68 6.35
N LYS A 370 15.77 -2.73 6.30
CA LYS A 370 15.03 -3.91 5.84
C LYS A 370 14.89 -4.00 4.33
N GLY A 371 15.45 -3.06 3.56
CA GLY A 371 15.42 -3.07 2.11
C GLY A 371 14.02 -2.82 1.50
N ILE A 372 13.10 -2.25 2.27
CA ILE A 372 11.76 -1.89 1.79
C ILE A 372 11.89 -0.68 0.87
N THR A 373 11.62 -0.87 -0.41
CA THR A 373 11.69 0.19 -1.42
C THR A 373 10.36 0.95 -1.50
N ALA A 374 10.36 2.15 -2.10
CA ALA A 374 9.13 2.92 -2.34
C ALA A 374 8.07 2.14 -3.14
N THR A 375 8.49 1.15 -3.95
CA THR A 375 7.59 0.25 -4.69
C THR A 375 6.97 -0.80 -3.77
N GLU A 376 7.62 -1.14 -2.67
CA GLU A 376 7.09 -2.05 -1.64
C GLU A 376 6.22 -1.29 -0.63
N MET A 377 6.35 0.05 -0.59
CA MET A 377 5.52 0.94 0.22
C MET A 377 4.25 1.42 -0.51
N ALA A 378 4.12 1.22 -1.80
CA ALA A 378 2.99 1.60 -2.66
C ALA A 378 2.32 0.35 -3.24
#